data_b3389ed9e2cfb194be672c4cef16426a
#
_entry.id   b3389ed9e2cfb194be672c4cef16426a
#
_cell.length_a   1.000
_cell.length_b   1.000
_cell.length_c   1.000
_cell.angle_alpha   90.00
_cell.angle_beta   90.00
_cell.angle_gamma   90.00
#
_symmetry.space_group_name_H-M   'P 1'
#
loop_
_entity.id
_entity.type
_entity.pdbx_description
1 polymer ?
#
loop_
_entity_poly.entity_id
_entity_poly.type
_entity_poly.pdbx_seq_one_letter_code
_entity_poly.pdbx_strand_id
1 'polypeptide(L)'
;RPDGEIISVDLQSNIVFINLGSSSKVYPGLTFAVYDRSAPIPQDGTSKGEIEVFDVAANTATARITSSSKRNPIAQGDIILNLIWDSKTTNRFVVVGDFDFNGDGLIDADAKTKIAQLIENWGGKVEDTVSIDTDYVVLGNEPMPRKKPTLDEIEADPLANEKYEASVKAAEQYKEAKAQAKDLYIPVFNFKRFLNFIGYESLRKR
;
A
#
# COMPACT_ATOMS: atom_id res chain seq x y z
N ARG A 1 -11.53 10.81 -3.68
CA ARG A 1 -11.37 11.78 -4.76
C ARG A 1 -10.20 11.33 -5.64
N PRO A 2 -10.29 11.37 -6.99
CA PRO A 2 -9.16 11.10 -7.86
C PRO A 2 -8.03 12.11 -7.64
N ASP A 3 -6.78 11.67 -7.81
CA ASP A 3 -5.60 12.54 -7.72
C ASP A 3 -5.38 13.29 -9.02
N GLY A 4 -5.60 12.61 -10.15
CA GLY A 4 -5.44 13.17 -11.48
C GLY A 4 -6.14 12.34 -12.57
N GLU A 5 -5.79 12.61 -13.82
CA GLU A 5 -6.35 11.92 -14.99
C GLU A 5 -5.32 11.67 -16.07
N ILE A 6 -5.60 10.71 -16.93
CA ILE A 6 -4.81 10.39 -18.12
C ILE A 6 -5.21 11.35 -19.25
N ILE A 7 -4.26 12.16 -19.70
CA ILE A 7 -4.45 13.16 -20.76
C ILE A 7 -4.32 12.52 -22.15
N SER A 8 -3.43 11.56 -22.29
CA SER A 8 -3.15 10.86 -23.57
C SER A 8 -2.58 9.48 -23.34
N VAL A 9 -2.81 8.58 -24.28
CA VAL A 9 -2.33 7.20 -24.26
C VAL A 9 -1.63 6.89 -25.56
N ASP A 10 -0.40 6.38 -25.49
CA ASP A 10 0.32 5.77 -26.59
C ASP A 10 0.44 4.25 -26.33
N LEU A 11 -0.46 3.51 -26.91
CA LEU A 11 -0.50 2.04 -26.76
C LEU A 11 0.65 1.33 -27.48
N GLN A 12 1.26 1.94 -28.51
CA GLN A 12 2.39 1.33 -29.22
C GLN A 12 3.64 1.34 -28.35
N SER A 13 3.87 2.46 -27.66
CA SER A 13 5.00 2.62 -26.74
C SER A 13 4.68 2.17 -25.30
N ASN A 14 3.44 1.77 -25.01
CA ASN A 14 2.97 1.40 -23.68
C ASN A 14 3.12 2.52 -22.64
N ILE A 15 2.84 3.77 -23.07
CA ILE A 15 3.05 4.98 -22.31
C ILE A 15 1.75 5.77 -22.17
N VAL A 16 1.59 6.46 -21.07
CA VAL A 16 0.53 7.44 -20.83
C VAL A 16 1.11 8.76 -20.36
N PHE A 17 0.38 9.85 -20.63
CA PHE A 17 0.64 11.18 -20.08
C PHE A 17 -0.45 11.52 -19.06
N ILE A 18 -0.04 12.05 -17.91
CA ILE A 18 -0.94 12.41 -16.81
C ILE A 18 -0.89 13.92 -16.56
N ASN A 19 -1.99 14.47 -16.04
CA ASN A 19 -2.12 15.91 -15.69
C ASN A 19 -1.51 16.29 -14.33
N LEU A 20 -0.55 15.52 -13.85
CA LEU A 20 0.19 15.74 -12.62
C LEU A 20 1.69 15.81 -12.93
N GLY A 21 2.39 16.71 -12.28
CA GLY A 21 3.84 16.89 -12.47
C GLY A 21 4.55 17.26 -11.17
N SER A 22 5.76 17.79 -11.27
CA SER A 22 6.57 18.18 -10.11
C SER A 22 5.92 19.27 -9.26
N SER A 23 5.11 20.15 -9.86
CA SER A 23 4.31 21.14 -9.12
C SER A 23 3.30 20.49 -8.16
N SER A 24 2.90 19.26 -8.43
CA SER A 24 2.07 18.41 -7.55
C SER A 24 2.88 17.40 -6.76
N LYS A 25 4.20 17.54 -6.65
CA LYS A 25 5.12 16.63 -5.96
C LYS A 25 5.18 15.21 -6.56
N VAL A 26 4.86 15.06 -7.84
CA VAL A 26 5.09 13.80 -8.56
C VAL A 26 6.58 13.65 -8.85
N TYR A 27 7.07 12.42 -8.76
CA TYR A 27 8.48 12.06 -8.98
C TYR A 27 8.59 10.70 -9.68
N PRO A 28 9.71 10.39 -10.34
CA PRO A 28 9.93 9.10 -10.97
C PRO A 28 9.88 7.94 -9.97
N GLY A 29 9.23 6.84 -10.36
CA GLY A 29 9.00 5.65 -9.52
C GLY A 29 7.67 5.66 -8.76
N LEU A 30 6.93 6.78 -8.72
CA LEU A 30 5.59 6.83 -8.15
C LEU A 30 4.64 6.04 -9.06
N THR A 31 3.79 5.20 -8.46
CA THR A 31 2.78 4.44 -9.18
C THR A 31 1.39 4.98 -8.95
N PHE A 32 0.48 4.70 -9.86
CA PHE A 32 -0.95 4.99 -9.71
C PHE A 32 -1.78 3.82 -10.20
N ALA A 33 -2.87 3.56 -9.48
CA ALA A 33 -3.96 2.72 -9.96
C ALA A 33 -4.84 3.54 -10.92
N VAL A 34 -5.28 2.89 -12.01
CA VAL A 34 -6.11 3.55 -13.06
C VAL A 34 -7.53 3.00 -12.99
N TYR A 35 -8.50 3.89 -12.99
CA TYR A 35 -9.92 3.56 -12.92
C TYR A 35 -10.70 4.27 -14.03
N ASP A 36 -11.82 3.69 -14.42
CA ASP A 36 -12.75 4.29 -15.35
C ASP A 36 -13.43 5.50 -14.69
N ARG A 37 -13.43 6.65 -15.38
CA ARG A 37 -14.08 7.88 -14.89
C ARG A 37 -15.59 7.73 -14.72
N SER A 38 -16.22 6.92 -15.55
CA SER A 38 -17.67 6.73 -15.61
C SER A 38 -18.20 5.68 -14.62
N ALA A 39 -17.32 4.93 -13.99
CA ALA A 39 -17.67 3.86 -13.06
C ALA A 39 -17.24 4.18 -11.63
N PRO A 40 -17.97 3.71 -10.61
CA PRO A 40 -17.52 3.83 -9.23
C PRO A 40 -16.24 2.98 -9.01
N ILE A 41 -15.33 3.50 -8.18
CA ILE A 41 -14.14 2.75 -7.78
C ILE A 41 -14.57 1.50 -7.01
N PRO A 42 -14.13 0.28 -7.39
CA PRO A 42 -14.48 -0.94 -6.70
C PRO A 42 -14.06 -0.92 -5.23
N GLN A 43 -14.87 -1.50 -4.34
CA GLN A 43 -14.58 -1.52 -2.90
C GLN A 43 -13.32 -2.29 -2.55
N ASP A 44 -12.96 -3.30 -3.33
CA ASP A 44 -11.73 -4.08 -3.20
C ASP A 44 -10.49 -3.38 -3.78
N GLY A 45 -10.67 -2.21 -4.41
CA GLY A 45 -9.61 -1.43 -5.03
C GLY A 45 -9.13 -1.97 -6.37
N THR A 46 -9.78 -3.01 -6.93
CA THR A 46 -9.37 -3.56 -8.24
C THR A 46 -9.41 -2.49 -9.32
N SER A 47 -8.25 -2.18 -9.89
CA SER A 47 -8.08 -1.19 -10.95
C SER A 47 -8.24 -1.82 -12.34
N LYS A 48 -8.50 -1.01 -13.36
CA LYS A 48 -8.42 -1.45 -14.76
C LYS A 48 -6.99 -1.53 -15.28
N GLY A 49 -6.06 -0.89 -14.59
CA GLY A 49 -4.65 -0.90 -14.91
C GLY A 49 -3.81 -0.16 -13.88
N GLU A 50 -2.50 -0.23 -14.04
CA GLU A 50 -1.51 0.42 -13.20
C GLU A 50 -0.45 1.09 -14.06
N ILE A 51 0.07 2.22 -13.59
CA ILE A 51 1.10 3.00 -14.26
C ILE A 51 2.23 3.35 -13.30
N GLU A 52 3.44 3.47 -13.80
CA GLU A 52 4.64 3.91 -13.08
C GLU A 52 5.25 5.12 -13.78
N VAL A 53 5.40 6.21 -13.06
CA VAL A 53 5.99 7.45 -13.55
C VAL A 53 7.49 7.25 -13.79
N PHE A 54 8.01 7.71 -14.92
CA PHE A 54 9.46 7.67 -15.21
C PHE A 54 10.04 9.01 -15.68
N ASP A 55 9.19 9.93 -16.15
CA ASP A 55 9.62 11.27 -16.54
C ASP A 55 8.63 12.32 -16.06
N VAL A 56 9.11 13.46 -15.58
CA VAL A 56 8.28 14.47 -14.89
C VAL A 56 8.61 15.87 -15.38
N ALA A 57 7.61 16.55 -15.94
CA ALA A 57 7.61 17.98 -16.22
C ALA A 57 6.91 18.76 -15.09
N ALA A 58 6.79 20.05 -15.23
CA ALA A 58 6.21 20.90 -14.18
C ALA A 58 4.74 20.54 -13.84
N ASN A 59 3.89 20.35 -14.85
CA ASN A 59 2.45 20.13 -14.68
C ASN A 59 1.95 18.81 -15.29
N THR A 60 2.83 18.03 -15.89
CA THR A 60 2.53 16.74 -16.52
C THR A 60 3.61 15.75 -16.21
N ALA A 61 3.31 14.48 -16.30
CA ALA A 61 4.32 13.42 -16.24
C ALA A 61 4.02 12.33 -17.27
N THR A 62 5.07 11.59 -17.60
CA THR A 62 5.01 10.42 -18.47
C THR A 62 5.14 9.18 -17.62
N ALA A 63 4.25 8.23 -17.83
CA ALA A 63 4.23 6.98 -17.07
C ALA A 63 4.17 5.78 -18.01
N ARG A 64 4.80 4.69 -17.60
CA ARG A 64 4.72 3.39 -18.28
C ARG A 64 3.50 2.63 -17.77
N ILE A 65 2.75 1.99 -18.65
CA ILE A 65 1.71 1.05 -18.27
C ILE A 65 2.37 -0.24 -17.76
N THR A 66 2.20 -0.55 -16.48
CA THR A 66 2.73 -1.77 -15.84
C THR A 66 1.73 -2.91 -15.83
N SER A 67 0.43 -2.58 -15.84
CA SER A 67 -0.68 -3.51 -15.95
C SER A 67 -1.85 -2.88 -16.69
N SER A 68 -2.57 -3.64 -17.48
CA SER A 68 -3.79 -3.18 -18.17
C SER A 68 -4.75 -4.33 -18.41
N SER A 69 -6.04 -4.11 -18.15
CA SER A 69 -7.10 -5.06 -18.48
C SER A 69 -7.31 -5.15 -19.99
N LYS A 70 -7.28 -6.37 -20.53
CA LYS A 70 -7.57 -6.60 -21.96
C LYS A 70 -9.01 -6.25 -22.35
N ARG A 71 -9.96 -6.38 -21.42
CA ARG A 71 -11.39 -6.13 -21.67
C ARG A 71 -11.76 -4.66 -21.51
N ASN A 72 -11.04 -3.94 -20.67
CA ASN A 72 -11.22 -2.52 -20.42
C ASN A 72 -9.84 -1.86 -20.33
N PRO A 73 -9.18 -1.59 -21.48
CA PRO A 73 -7.84 -1.02 -21.51
C PRO A 73 -7.83 0.42 -20.99
N ILE A 74 -6.65 0.87 -20.59
CA ILE A 74 -6.42 2.26 -20.19
C ILE A 74 -6.71 3.19 -21.37
N ALA A 75 -7.45 4.26 -21.11
CA ALA A 75 -7.90 5.24 -22.08
C ALA A 75 -7.70 6.67 -21.61
N GLN A 76 -7.73 7.61 -22.56
CA GLN A 76 -7.76 9.04 -22.22
C GLN A 76 -9.01 9.36 -21.41
N GLY A 77 -8.84 10.19 -20.36
CA GLY A 77 -9.90 10.59 -19.45
C GLY A 77 -10.09 9.63 -18.26
N ASP A 78 -9.39 8.50 -18.22
CA ASP A 78 -9.36 7.66 -17.03
C ASP A 78 -8.76 8.41 -15.85
N ILE A 79 -9.27 8.12 -14.66
CA ILE A 79 -8.80 8.71 -13.42
C ILE A 79 -7.68 7.87 -12.80
N ILE A 80 -6.77 8.54 -12.12
CA ILE A 80 -5.65 7.92 -11.41
C ILE A 80 -5.71 8.21 -9.93
N LEU A 81 -5.25 7.25 -9.12
CA LEU A 81 -5.27 7.33 -7.67
C LEU A 81 -4.07 6.60 -7.05
N ASN A 82 -3.48 7.20 -6.01
CA ASN A 82 -2.56 6.55 -5.11
C ASN A 82 -2.94 6.86 -3.65
N LEU A 83 -3.18 5.85 -2.83
CA LEU A 83 -3.63 6.03 -1.45
C LEU A 83 -2.59 6.67 -0.53
N ILE A 84 -1.31 6.46 -0.81
CA ILE A 84 -0.22 7.00 0.01
C ILE A 84 0.04 8.46 -0.35
N TRP A 85 0.17 8.71 -1.66
CA TRP A 85 0.55 10.01 -2.17
C TRP A 85 -0.63 10.99 -2.20
N ASP A 86 -0.41 12.18 -1.72
CA ASP A 86 -1.31 13.32 -1.86
C ASP A 86 -0.49 14.59 -2.13
N SER A 87 -0.96 15.41 -3.07
CA SER A 87 -0.27 16.65 -3.44
C SER A 87 -0.29 17.73 -2.35
N LYS A 88 -1.22 17.64 -1.39
CA LYS A 88 -1.51 18.70 -0.40
C LYS A 88 -1.20 18.28 1.03
N THR A 89 -1.50 17.03 1.39
CA THR A 89 -1.41 16.51 2.75
C THR A 89 -0.47 15.32 2.83
N THR A 90 -0.05 14.97 4.04
CA THR A 90 0.70 13.74 4.31
C THR A 90 -0.24 12.78 5.02
N ASN A 91 -0.62 11.71 4.34
CA ASN A 91 -1.47 10.68 4.92
C ASN A 91 -0.71 9.87 5.98
N ARG A 92 -1.35 9.58 7.11
CA ARG A 92 -0.80 8.84 8.25
C ARG A 92 -1.34 7.43 8.28
N PHE A 93 -0.43 6.47 8.36
CA PHE A 93 -0.71 5.04 8.31
C PHE A 93 -0.29 4.34 9.59
N VAL A 94 -1.08 3.36 10.01
CA VAL A 94 -0.66 2.34 10.96
C VAL A 94 -0.62 0.99 10.24
N VAL A 95 0.50 0.28 10.34
CA VAL A 95 0.74 -1.00 9.65
C VAL A 95 0.94 -2.09 10.69
N VAL A 96 -0.01 -3.02 10.81
CA VAL A 96 0.03 -4.10 11.81
C VAL A 96 -0.34 -5.45 11.22
N GLY A 97 0.24 -6.49 11.79
CA GLY A 97 0.03 -7.87 11.36
C GLY A 97 1.23 -8.46 10.64
N ASP A 98 1.04 -9.67 10.16
CA ASP A 98 2.01 -10.44 9.41
C ASP A 98 1.71 -10.34 7.91
N PHE A 99 2.74 -10.11 7.10
CA PHE A 99 2.58 -9.85 5.66
C PHE A 99 3.40 -10.84 4.83
N ASP A 100 2.78 -11.32 3.76
CA ASP A 100 3.46 -11.93 2.62
C ASP A 100 3.70 -10.84 1.57
N PHE A 101 4.88 -10.21 1.63
CA PHE A 101 5.18 -9.07 0.76
C PHE A 101 5.46 -9.50 -0.68
N ASN A 102 6.10 -10.65 -0.87
CA ASN A 102 6.49 -11.15 -2.19
C ASN A 102 5.40 -12.00 -2.87
N GLY A 103 4.40 -12.48 -2.13
CA GLY A 103 3.27 -13.27 -2.64
C GLY A 103 3.57 -14.75 -2.83
N ASP A 104 4.54 -15.30 -2.10
CA ASP A 104 4.91 -16.73 -2.16
C ASP A 104 4.12 -17.62 -1.18
N GLY A 105 3.24 -17.02 -0.37
CA GLY A 105 2.42 -17.70 0.62
C GLY A 105 3.08 -17.81 2.00
N LEU A 106 4.29 -17.29 2.17
CA LEU A 106 5.01 -17.27 3.44
C LEU A 106 5.02 -15.86 4.04
N ILE A 107 5.15 -15.78 5.35
CA ILE A 107 5.27 -14.49 6.05
C ILE A 107 6.72 -14.02 5.97
N ASP A 108 6.90 -12.81 5.43
CA ASP A 108 8.21 -12.18 5.35
C ASP A 108 8.52 -11.41 6.63
N ALA A 109 9.63 -11.74 7.28
CA ALA A 109 10.03 -11.10 8.55
C ALA A 109 10.28 -9.57 8.42
N ASP A 110 10.68 -9.11 7.23
CA ASP A 110 10.97 -7.71 6.92
C ASP A 110 9.83 -6.97 6.17
N ALA A 111 8.71 -7.65 5.93
CA ALA A 111 7.60 -7.09 5.15
C ALA A 111 7.05 -5.79 5.74
N LYS A 112 6.84 -5.73 7.05
CA LYS A 112 6.36 -4.52 7.74
C LYS A 112 7.30 -3.34 7.51
N THR A 113 8.62 -3.57 7.59
CA THR A 113 9.64 -2.54 7.33
C THR A 113 9.63 -2.09 5.87
N LYS A 114 9.49 -3.02 4.92
CA LYS A 114 9.38 -2.70 3.49
C LYS A 114 8.13 -1.89 3.18
N ILE A 115 6.99 -2.24 3.79
CA ILE A 115 5.73 -1.48 3.64
C ILE A 115 5.89 -0.07 4.22
N ALA A 116 6.48 0.07 5.40
CA ALA A 116 6.73 1.36 6.02
C ALA A 116 7.64 2.23 5.14
N GLN A 117 8.74 1.70 4.63
CA GLN A 117 9.63 2.40 3.71
C GLN A 117 8.92 2.83 2.42
N LEU A 118 8.06 1.97 1.86
CA LEU A 118 7.28 2.29 0.69
C LEU A 118 6.35 3.48 0.95
N ILE A 119 5.64 3.47 2.08
CA ILE A 119 4.74 4.55 2.51
C ILE A 119 5.53 5.86 2.67
N GLU A 120 6.64 5.83 3.39
CA GLU A 120 7.48 7.01 3.64
C GLU A 120 8.12 7.57 2.36
N ASN A 121 8.63 6.69 1.49
CA ASN A 121 9.21 7.09 0.20
C ASN A 121 8.17 7.77 -0.70
N TRP A 122 6.90 7.42 -0.58
CA TRP A 122 5.82 8.02 -1.37
C TRP A 122 5.09 9.15 -0.65
N GLY A 123 5.69 9.68 0.42
CA GLY A 123 5.24 10.91 1.11
C GLY A 123 4.18 10.68 2.18
N GLY A 124 3.86 9.45 2.53
CA GLY A 124 3.08 9.09 3.71
C GLY A 124 3.93 9.09 4.99
N LYS A 125 3.29 8.92 6.12
CA LYS A 125 3.92 8.75 7.42
C LYS A 125 3.41 7.48 8.10
N VAL A 126 4.30 6.68 8.66
CA VAL A 126 3.92 5.49 9.45
C VAL A 126 3.99 5.82 10.93
N GLU A 127 2.97 5.41 11.67
CA GLU A 127 2.85 5.56 13.11
C GLU A 127 2.72 4.19 13.79
N ASP A 128 3.19 4.09 15.03
CA ASP A 128 3.21 2.81 15.75
C ASP A 128 1.83 2.41 16.29
N THR A 129 0.99 3.39 16.58
CA THR A 129 -0.33 3.20 17.22
C THR A 129 -1.41 4.02 16.52
N VAL A 130 -2.64 3.49 16.52
CA VAL A 130 -3.80 4.20 16.00
C VAL A 130 -4.14 5.38 16.89
N SER A 131 -4.40 6.53 16.30
CA SER A 131 -4.81 7.76 16.97
C SER A 131 -5.90 8.48 16.18
N ILE A 132 -6.43 9.58 16.71
CA ILE A 132 -7.39 10.45 16.03
C ILE A 132 -6.82 11.06 14.75
N ASP A 133 -5.50 11.16 14.65
CA ASP A 133 -4.79 11.72 13.49
C ASP A 133 -4.45 10.65 12.43
N THR A 134 -4.77 9.38 12.68
CA THR A 134 -4.52 8.29 11.73
C THR A 134 -5.54 8.32 10.60
N ASP A 135 -5.06 8.37 9.35
CA ASP A 135 -5.92 8.39 8.17
C ASP A 135 -6.30 6.97 7.70
N TYR A 136 -5.37 6.02 7.82
CA TYR A 136 -5.55 4.66 7.31
C TYR A 136 -4.86 3.60 8.18
N VAL A 137 -5.47 2.42 8.26
CA VAL A 137 -4.85 1.23 8.87
C VAL A 137 -4.69 0.14 7.83
N VAL A 138 -3.46 -0.38 7.69
CA VAL A 138 -3.13 -1.53 6.83
C VAL A 138 -2.97 -2.76 7.70
N LEU A 139 -3.86 -3.73 7.53
CA LEU A 139 -3.86 -5.01 8.24
C LEU A 139 -3.27 -6.12 7.37
N GLY A 140 -2.26 -6.79 7.92
CA GLY A 140 -1.81 -8.09 7.45
C GLY A 140 -2.65 -9.23 8.02
N ASN A 141 -2.10 -10.43 8.00
CA ASN A 141 -2.67 -11.57 8.71
C ASN A 141 -2.57 -11.35 10.23
N GLU A 142 -3.53 -11.86 10.98
CA GLU A 142 -3.50 -11.78 12.45
C GLU A 142 -2.30 -12.60 12.97
N PRO A 143 -1.37 -11.99 13.73
CA PRO A 143 -0.24 -12.71 14.29
C PRO A 143 -0.70 -13.76 15.30
N MET A 144 -0.17 -14.95 15.18
CA MET A 144 -0.44 -16.03 16.15
C MET A 144 0.62 -16.04 17.24
N PRO A 145 0.24 -15.88 18.54
CA PRO A 145 1.20 -15.99 19.64
C PRO A 145 1.89 -17.38 19.63
N ARG A 146 3.19 -17.37 19.83
CA ARG A 146 3.95 -18.62 20.02
C ARG A 146 3.51 -19.31 21.32
N LYS A 147 3.74 -20.59 21.43
CA LYS A 147 3.59 -21.28 22.74
C LYS A 147 4.65 -20.76 23.71
N LYS A 148 4.25 -20.67 24.99
CA LYS A 148 5.22 -20.31 26.03
C LYS A 148 6.30 -21.36 26.08
N PRO A 149 7.60 -20.98 25.99
CA PRO A 149 8.69 -21.94 25.97
C PRO A 149 8.85 -22.64 27.34
N THR A 150 9.28 -23.90 27.29
CA THR A 150 9.68 -24.69 28.46
C THR A 150 11.09 -24.30 28.91
N LEU A 151 11.50 -24.75 30.10
CA LEU A 151 12.86 -24.50 30.60
C LEU A 151 13.93 -25.08 29.66
N ASP A 152 13.71 -26.29 29.16
CA ASP A 152 14.62 -26.97 28.23
C ASP A 152 14.76 -26.19 26.91
N GLU A 153 13.67 -25.61 26.40
CA GLU A 153 13.69 -24.76 25.20
C GLU A 153 14.40 -23.44 25.42
N ILE A 154 14.30 -22.86 26.63
CA ILE A 154 15.03 -21.63 27.01
C ILE A 154 16.53 -21.91 27.15
N GLU A 155 16.90 -23.06 27.69
CA GLU A 155 18.30 -23.49 27.78
C GLU A 155 18.90 -23.72 26.39
N ALA A 156 18.12 -24.25 25.44
CA ALA A 156 18.55 -24.49 24.06
C ALA A 156 18.58 -23.19 23.21
N ASP A 157 17.65 -22.28 23.43
CA ASP A 157 17.56 -20.96 22.76
C ASP A 157 17.29 -19.86 23.80
N PRO A 158 18.32 -19.15 24.26
CA PRO A 158 18.17 -18.06 25.23
C PRO A 158 17.18 -16.97 24.83
N LEU A 159 16.91 -16.84 23.52
CA LEU A 159 15.95 -15.86 22.97
C LEU A 159 14.51 -16.40 22.88
N ALA A 160 14.26 -17.65 23.27
CA ALA A 160 12.93 -18.28 23.16
C ALA A 160 11.84 -17.49 23.91
N ASN A 161 12.15 -17.01 25.12
CA ASN A 161 11.20 -16.21 25.90
C ASN A 161 10.93 -14.85 25.27
N GLU A 162 11.97 -14.17 24.79
CA GLU A 162 11.85 -12.87 24.10
C GLU A 162 10.99 -13.03 22.81
N LYS A 163 11.23 -14.05 22.02
CA LYS A 163 10.43 -14.38 20.83
C LYS A 163 8.97 -14.66 21.15
N TYR A 164 8.72 -15.34 22.29
CA TYR A 164 7.36 -15.56 22.78
C TYR A 164 6.68 -14.25 23.14
N GLU A 165 7.31 -13.41 24.01
CA GLU A 165 6.76 -12.12 24.44
C GLU A 165 6.52 -11.19 23.26
N ALA A 166 7.44 -11.12 22.29
CA ALA A 166 7.27 -10.36 21.07
C ALA A 166 6.06 -10.82 20.24
N SER A 167 5.81 -12.14 20.16
CA SER A 167 4.66 -12.70 19.44
C SER A 167 3.32 -12.36 20.12
N VAL A 168 3.29 -12.40 21.45
CA VAL A 168 2.10 -12.02 22.25
C VAL A 168 1.80 -10.54 22.04
N LYS A 169 2.83 -9.69 22.18
CA LYS A 169 2.71 -8.24 21.96
C LYS A 169 2.21 -7.91 20.55
N ALA A 170 2.73 -8.59 19.53
CA ALA A 170 2.29 -8.39 18.15
C ALA A 170 0.79 -8.72 17.96
N ALA A 171 0.31 -9.82 18.56
CA ALA A 171 -1.10 -10.19 18.52
C ALA A 171 -2.00 -9.20 19.28
N GLU A 172 -1.55 -8.68 20.41
CA GLU A 172 -2.26 -7.65 21.18
C GLU A 172 -2.35 -6.35 20.39
N GLN A 173 -1.24 -5.86 19.85
CA GLN A 173 -1.19 -4.65 19.00
C GLN A 173 -2.12 -4.75 17.78
N TYR A 174 -2.18 -5.93 17.15
CA TYR A 174 -3.09 -6.14 16.03
C TYR A 174 -4.56 -6.00 16.44
N LYS A 175 -4.96 -6.63 17.55
CA LYS A 175 -6.34 -6.54 18.05
C LYS A 175 -6.70 -5.14 18.50
N GLU A 176 -5.79 -4.46 19.18
CA GLU A 176 -5.97 -3.09 19.63
C GLU A 176 -6.13 -2.13 18.44
N ALA A 177 -5.22 -2.18 17.46
CA ALA A 177 -5.29 -1.34 16.27
C ALA A 177 -6.59 -1.55 15.49
N LYS A 178 -7.05 -2.81 15.36
CA LYS A 178 -8.31 -3.14 14.70
C LYS A 178 -9.52 -2.60 15.46
N ALA A 179 -9.53 -2.67 16.80
CA ALA A 179 -10.58 -2.13 17.63
C ALA A 179 -10.62 -0.60 17.58
N GLN A 180 -9.49 0.06 17.76
CA GLN A 180 -9.37 1.52 17.72
C GLN A 180 -9.76 2.08 16.34
N ALA A 181 -9.32 1.44 15.25
CA ALA A 181 -9.70 1.85 13.90
C ALA A 181 -11.22 1.81 13.71
N LYS A 182 -11.89 0.77 14.25
CA LYS A 182 -13.35 0.66 14.22
C LYS A 182 -14.02 1.76 15.03
N ASP A 183 -13.56 2.01 16.24
CA ASP A 183 -14.14 2.99 17.17
C ASP A 183 -13.98 4.44 16.65
N LEU A 184 -12.87 4.73 15.98
CA LEU A 184 -12.57 6.01 15.36
C LEU A 184 -13.05 6.14 13.90
N TYR A 185 -13.74 5.11 13.36
CA TYR A 185 -14.20 5.08 11.97
C TYR A 185 -13.09 5.26 10.93
N ILE A 186 -11.86 4.83 11.25
CA ILE A 186 -10.72 4.92 10.35
C ILE A 186 -10.82 3.79 9.30
N PRO A 187 -10.64 4.11 8.00
CA PRO A 187 -10.63 3.12 6.94
C PRO A 187 -9.53 2.06 7.14
N VAL A 188 -9.93 0.79 7.05
CA VAL A 188 -9.04 -0.37 7.20
C VAL A 188 -8.88 -1.06 5.85
N PHE A 189 -7.63 -1.28 5.45
CA PHE A 189 -7.26 -2.01 4.24
C PHE A 189 -6.54 -3.30 4.61
N ASN A 190 -6.95 -4.43 4.02
CA ASN A 190 -6.08 -5.58 3.96
C ASN A 190 -4.93 -5.30 2.98
N PHE A 191 -3.84 -6.06 3.07
CA PHE A 191 -2.64 -5.80 2.29
C PHE A 191 -2.88 -5.81 0.77
N LYS A 192 -3.66 -6.77 0.26
CA LYS A 192 -3.99 -6.84 -1.16
C LYS A 192 -4.75 -5.60 -1.64
N ARG A 193 -5.77 -5.19 -0.90
CA ARG A 193 -6.55 -3.99 -1.21
C ARG A 193 -5.70 -2.72 -1.15
N PHE A 194 -4.79 -2.64 -0.18
CA PHE A 194 -3.82 -1.55 -0.10
C PHE A 194 -2.94 -1.48 -1.35
N LEU A 195 -2.35 -2.60 -1.79
CA LEU A 195 -1.53 -2.65 -3.00
C LEU A 195 -2.33 -2.24 -4.27
N ASN A 196 -3.59 -2.68 -4.37
CA ASN A 196 -4.46 -2.29 -5.47
C ASN A 196 -4.66 -0.76 -5.54
N PHE A 197 -4.89 -0.11 -4.38
CA PHE A 197 -5.14 1.33 -4.33
C PHE A 197 -3.88 2.19 -4.55
N ILE A 198 -2.71 1.63 -4.46
CA ILE A 198 -1.46 2.33 -4.76
C ILE A 198 -0.89 1.99 -6.14
N GLY A 199 -1.51 1.06 -6.87
CA GLY A 199 -1.04 0.63 -8.19
C GLY A 199 0.30 -0.12 -8.13
N TYR A 200 0.52 -0.95 -7.11
CA TYR A 200 1.81 -1.63 -6.85
C TYR A 200 1.76 -3.15 -7.01
N GLU A 201 0.59 -3.75 -7.16
CA GLU A 201 0.45 -5.21 -7.16
C GLU A 201 1.23 -5.88 -8.32
N SER A 202 1.25 -5.27 -9.50
CA SER A 202 2.00 -5.80 -10.64
C SER A 202 3.53 -5.70 -10.45
N LEU A 203 4.01 -4.68 -9.75
CA LEU A 203 5.44 -4.48 -9.50
C LEU A 203 5.98 -5.51 -8.49
N ARG A 204 5.16 -5.97 -7.56
CA ARG A 204 5.53 -7.00 -6.58
C ARG A 204 5.85 -8.34 -7.24
N LYS A 205 5.24 -8.66 -8.37
CA LYS A 205 5.39 -9.93 -9.09
C LYS A 205 6.61 -9.99 -10.01
N ARG A 206 7.39 -8.92 -10.07
CA ARG A 206 8.66 -8.83 -10.80
C ARG A 206 9.83 -9.16 -9.88
#